data_3228ab6ddb490abc245b471ee840e90e
#
_entry.id   3228ab6ddb490abc245b471ee840e90e
#
_cell.length_a   1.000
_cell.length_b   1.000
_cell.length_c   1.000
_cell.angle_alpha   90.00
_cell.angle_beta   90.00
_cell.angle_gamma   90.00
#
_symmetry.space_group_name_H-M   'P 1'
#
loop_
_entity.id
_entity.type
_entity.pdbx_description
1 polymer ?
#
loop_
_entity_poly.entity_id
_entity_poly.type
_entity_poly.pdbx_seq_one_letter_code
_entity_poly.pdbx_strand_id
1 'polypeptide(L)'
;MIDIEKLKPQIIEALMPLEPNKIILFGSYAYGTPNEDSDIDLFLLKDDLTLDETRDYELKAMKYLRNIRQNYKTNGIDILSAPTEYIKQREDYFYKIDILQNGKIWYEQNFS
;
A
#
# COMPACT_ATOMS: atom_id res chain seq x y z
N MET A 1 -18.84 -7.86 -1.82
CA MET A 1 -17.70 -7.08 -1.28
C MET A 1 -16.54 -8.01 -1.01
N ILE A 2 -15.31 -7.51 -1.20
CA ILE A 2 -14.10 -8.30 -1.06
C ILE A 2 -13.77 -8.49 0.42
N ASP A 3 -13.37 -9.70 0.79
CA ASP A 3 -12.80 -9.95 2.11
C ASP A 3 -11.31 -9.57 2.08
N ILE A 4 -11.01 -8.38 2.58
CA ILE A 4 -9.65 -7.83 2.51
C ILE A 4 -8.66 -8.69 3.31
N GLU A 5 -9.11 -9.35 4.36
CA GLU A 5 -8.22 -10.19 5.17
C GLU A 5 -7.77 -11.44 4.40
N LYS A 6 -8.58 -11.93 3.47
CA LYS A 6 -8.18 -13.05 2.61
C LYS A 6 -7.16 -12.62 1.56
N LEU A 7 -7.26 -11.39 1.09
CA LEU A 7 -6.35 -10.86 0.08
C LEU A 7 -5.02 -10.42 0.67
N LYS A 8 -5.00 -10.06 1.94
CA LYS A 8 -3.81 -9.51 2.60
C LYS A 8 -2.55 -10.35 2.37
N PRO A 9 -2.53 -11.66 2.69
CA PRO A 9 -1.30 -12.44 2.48
C PRO A 9 -0.91 -12.55 1.00
N GLN A 10 -1.88 -12.61 0.10
CA GLN A 10 -1.60 -12.69 -1.33
C GLN A 10 -0.99 -11.40 -1.85
N ILE A 11 -1.50 -10.26 -1.40
CA ILE A 11 -0.97 -8.95 -1.78
C ILE A 11 0.46 -8.78 -1.25
N ILE A 12 0.67 -9.12 0.02
CA ILE A 12 2.01 -9.03 0.63
C ILE A 12 3.00 -9.88 -0.16
N GLU A 13 2.64 -11.13 -0.45
CA GLU A 13 3.53 -12.02 -1.19
C GLU A 13 3.86 -11.48 -2.58
N ALA A 14 2.85 -10.94 -3.28
CA ALA A 14 3.05 -10.38 -4.61
C ALA A 14 3.99 -9.17 -4.61
N LEU A 15 4.02 -8.40 -3.53
CA LEU A 15 4.84 -7.19 -3.43
C LEU A 15 6.23 -7.44 -2.87
N MET A 16 6.52 -8.63 -2.32
CA MET A 16 7.83 -8.93 -1.73
C MET A 16 9.01 -8.74 -2.69
N PRO A 17 8.90 -9.10 -4.00
CA PRO A 17 10.03 -8.86 -4.92
C PRO A 17 10.44 -7.40 -5.03
N LEU A 18 9.58 -6.46 -4.67
CA LEU A 18 9.90 -5.04 -4.66
C LEU A 18 10.65 -4.60 -3.39
N GLU A 19 10.76 -5.49 -2.41
CA GLU A 19 11.48 -5.25 -1.16
C GLU A 19 11.03 -3.98 -0.42
N PRO A 20 9.71 -3.78 -0.21
CA PRO A 20 9.26 -2.62 0.54
C PRO A 20 9.68 -2.74 2.01
N ASN A 21 9.97 -1.61 2.65
CA ASN A 21 10.22 -1.60 4.08
C ASN A 21 8.91 -1.62 4.87
N LYS A 22 7.86 -1.01 4.34
CA LYS A 22 6.52 -1.08 4.92
C LYS A 22 5.47 -1.14 3.83
N ILE A 23 4.38 -1.86 4.11
CA ILE A 23 3.15 -1.83 3.33
C ILE A 23 2.05 -1.39 4.29
N ILE A 24 1.36 -0.29 3.96
CA ILE A 24 0.34 0.29 4.80
C ILE A 24 -0.98 0.31 4.03
N LEU A 25 -2.02 -0.29 4.61
CA LEU A 25 -3.38 -0.16 4.08
C LEU A 25 -3.98 1.13 4.62
N PHE A 26 -4.54 1.96 3.73
CA PHE A 26 -5.22 3.17 4.15
C PHE A 26 -6.56 3.27 3.42
N GLY A 27 -7.28 4.37 3.62
CA GLY A 27 -8.57 4.58 2.98
C GLY A 27 -9.69 3.76 3.62
N SER A 28 -10.77 3.56 2.88
CA SER A 28 -12.01 3.01 3.44
C SER A 28 -11.85 1.60 4.01
N TYR A 29 -11.04 0.75 3.40
CA TYR A 29 -10.79 -0.59 3.94
C TYR A 29 -10.04 -0.54 5.26
N ALA A 30 -9.16 0.43 5.46
CA ALA A 30 -8.45 0.59 6.72
C ALA A 30 -9.37 1.11 7.83
N TYR A 31 -10.31 2.00 7.46
CA TYR A 31 -11.21 2.62 8.42
C TYR A 31 -12.44 1.77 8.76
N GLY A 32 -12.61 0.63 8.08
CA GLY A 32 -13.75 -0.23 8.33
C GLY A 32 -15.05 0.25 7.72
N THR A 33 -14.99 1.11 6.72
CA THR A 33 -16.16 1.69 6.04
C THR A 33 -16.17 1.44 4.54
N PRO A 34 -15.69 0.27 4.04
CA PRO A 34 -15.72 0.02 2.60
C PRO A 34 -17.13 -0.24 2.11
N ASN A 35 -17.35 0.07 0.82
CA ASN A 35 -18.56 -0.28 0.12
C ASN A 35 -18.18 -0.96 -1.21
N GLU A 36 -19.17 -1.30 -2.04
CA GLU A 36 -18.93 -2.03 -3.29
C GLU A 36 -18.07 -1.26 -4.28
N ASP A 37 -18.05 0.07 -4.17
CA ASP A 37 -17.28 0.93 -5.06
C ASP A 37 -15.90 1.29 -4.51
N SER A 38 -15.54 0.81 -3.33
CA SER A 38 -14.26 1.15 -2.69
C SER A 38 -13.08 0.50 -3.39
N ASP A 39 -12.01 1.27 -3.57
CA ASP A 39 -10.72 0.74 -4.00
C ASP A 39 -9.90 0.31 -2.80
N ILE A 40 -8.96 -0.60 -3.04
CA ILE A 40 -7.96 -0.97 -2.02
C ILE A 40 -6.81 0.02 -2.15
N ASP A 41 -6.53 0.77 -1.08
CA ASP A 41 -5.50 1.79 -1.09
C ASP A 41 -4.29 1.32 -0.29
N LEU A 42 -3.13 1.25 -0.95
CA LEU A 42 -1.89 0.78 -0.35
C LEU A 42 -0.80 1.85 -0.48
N PHE A 43 -0.04 2.02 0.58
CA PHE A 43 1.12 2.90 0.59
C PHE A 43 2.37 2.07 0.87
N LEU A 44 3.34 2.15 -0.05
CA LEU A 44 4.60 1.42 0.06
C LEU A 44 5.70 2.39 0.46
N LEU A 45 6.38 2.09 1.56
CA LEU A 45 7.57 2.84 1.99
C LEU A 45 8.80 2.01 1.70
N LYS A 46 9.80 2.65 1.09
CA LYS A 46 11.08 2.02 0.81
C LYS A 46 12.19 3.01 1.09
N ASP A 47 13.10 2.63 1.98
CA ASP A 47 14.10 3.56 2.56
C ASP A 47 14.99 4.20 1.50
N ASP A 48 15.44 3.42 0.51
CA ASP A 48 16.39 3.86 -0.50
C ASP A 48 15.73 4.30 -1.82
N LEU A 49 14.41 4.45 -1.81
CA LEU A 49 13.70 4.95 -2.98
C LEU A 49 13.92 6.46 -3.12
N THR A 50 14.13 6.95 -4.35
CA THR A 50 14.16 8.38 -4.60
C THR A 50 12.79 8.86 -5.09
N LEU A 51 12.52 10.16 -4.96
CA LEU A 51 11.21 10.70 -5.35
C LEU A 51 10.93 10.54 -6.84
N ASP A 52 11.95 10.60 -7.69
CA ASP A 52 11.78 10.42 -9.12
C ASP A 52 11.62 8.95 -9.53
N GLU A 53 11.89 8.00 -8.64
CA GLU A 53 11.70 6.57 -8.88
C GLU A 53 10.32 6.06 -8.45
N THR A 54 9.53 6.87 -7.73
CA THR A 54 8.26 6.41 -7.16
C THR A 54 7.29 5.93 -8.23
N ARG A 55 7.22 6.63 -9.36
CA ARG A 55 6.30 6.26 -10.43
C ARG A 55 6.61 4.86 -10.99
N ASP A 56 7.87 4.59 -11.27
CA ASP A 56 8.28 3.28 -11.77
C ASP A 56 8.02 2.18 -10.75
N TYR A 57 8.28 2.48 -9.48
CA TYR A 57 8.04 1.55 -8.38
C TYR A 57 6.56 1.19 -8.28
N GLU A 58 5.69 2.20 -8.35
CA GLU A 58 4.24 2.01 -8.30
C GLU A 58 3.73 1.21 -9.51
N LEU A 59 4.27 1.47 -10.69
CA LEU A 59 3.88 0.71 -11.89
C LEU A 59 4.28 -0.76 -11.78
N LYS A 60 5.46 -1.05 -11.23
CA LYS A 60 5.86 -2.43 -10.98
C LYS A 60 4.93 -3.12 -9.99
N ALA A 61 4.54 -2.41 -8.93
CA ALA A 61 3.59 -2.94 -7.94
C ALA A 61 2.26 -3.29 -8.61
N MET A 62 1.74 -2.41 -9.45
CA MET A 62 0.50 -2.65 -10.18
C MET A 62 0.60 -3.89 -11.07
N LYS A 63 1.75 -4.07 -11.71
CA LYS A 63 2.00 -5.23 -12.57
C LYS A 63 1.97 -6.53 -11.75
N TYR A 64 2.63 -6.56 -10.59
CA TYR A 64 2.64 -7.76 -9.74
C TYR A 64 1.27 -8.07 -9.15
N LEU A 65 0.41 -7.07 -8.99
CA LEU A 65 -0.92 -7.25 -8.44
C LEU A 65 -1.99 -7.55 -9.49
N ARG A 66 -1.62 -7.59 -10.78
CA ARG A 66 -2.59 -7.74 -11.86
C ARG A 66 -3.47 -8.99 -11.71
N ASN A 67 -2.85 -10.14 -11.40
CA ASN A 67 -3.60 -11.39 -11.26
C ASN A 67 -4.60 -11.34 -10.12
N ILE A 68 -4.23 -10.72 -9.01
CA ILE A 68 -5.12 -10.56 -7.87
C ILE A 68 -6.31 -9.69 -8.26
N ARG A 69 -6.06 -8.57 -8.94
CA ARG A 69 -7.13 -7.68 -9.39
C ARG A 69 -8.12 -8.38 -10.31
N GLN A 70 -7.62 -9.21 -11.22
CA GLN A 70 -8.45 -9.92 -12.17
C GLN A 70 -9.23 -11.06 -11.52
N ASN A 71 -8.59 -11.83 -10.62
CA ASN A 71 -9.19 -13.02 -10.04
C ASN A 71 -10.25 -12.69 -9.00
N TYR A 72 -10.11 -11.59 -8.28
CA TYR A 72 -11.00 -11.24 -7.18
C TYR A 72 -11.97 -10.10 -7.51
N LYS A 73 -11.99 -9.64 -8.76
CA LYS A 73 -12.93 -8.62 -9.25
C LYS A 73 -12.95 -7.37 -8.36
N THR A 74 -11.77 -6.90 -7.97
CA THR A 74 -11.68 -5.67 -7.22
C THR A 74 -12.06 -4.49 -8.12
N ASN A 75 -12.61 -3.42 -7.54
CA ASN A 75 -12.83 -2.19 -8.29
C ASN A 75 -11.50 -1.58 -8.72
N GLY A 76 -10.49 -1.68 -7.86
CA GLY A 76 -9.16 -1.23 -8.17
C GLY A 76 -8.26 -1.38 -6.97
N ILE A 77 -6.96 -1.33 -7.23
CA ILE A 77 -5.94 -1.26 -6.18
C ILE A 77 -5.10 -0.04 -6.51
N ASP A 78 -5.14 0.96 -5.65
CA ASP A 78 -4.35 2.19 -5.80
C ASP A 78 -3.06 2.05 -5.01
N ILE A 79 -1.94 2.36 -5.66
CA ILE A 79 -0.62 2.25 -5.03
C ILE A 79 0.02 3.63 -5.00
N LEU A 80 0.40 4.05 -3.81
CA LEU A 80 1.27 5.20 -3.60
C LEU A 80 2.57 4.72 -2.98
N SER A 81 3.63 5.49 -3.16
CA SER A 81 4.93 5.13 -2.60
C SER A 81 5.74 6.38 -2.28
N ALA A 82 6.68 6.23 -1.36
CA ALA A 82 7.61 7.29 -1.01
C ALA A 82 8.81 6.71 -0.27
N PRO A 83 9.96 7.45 -0.27
CA PRO A 83 11.03 7.14 0.66
C PRO A 83 10.53 7.30 2.10
N THR A 84 10.99 6.43 2.99
CA THR A 84 10.54 6.45 4.39
C THR A 84 10.80 7.79 5.05
N GLU A 85 11.99 8.37 4.83
CA GLU A 85 12.33 9.66 5.44
C GLU A 85 11.48 10.81 4.93
N TYR A 86 11.04 10.75 3.66
CA TYR A 86 10.17 11.78 3.10
C TYR A 86 8.85 11.86 3.88
N ILE A 87 8.26 10.71 4.18
CA ILE A 87 7.00 10.64 4.90
C ILE A 87 7.16 11.16 6.34
N LYS A 88 8.27 10.79 7.00
CA LYS A 88 8.53 11.21 8.38
C LYS A 88 8.66 12.72 8.53
N GLN A 89 9.12 13.38 7.47
CA GLN A 89 9.35 14.83 7.48
C GLN A 89 8.13 15.64 7.07
N ARG A 90 7.09 14.99 6.53
CA ARG A 90 5.89 15.70 6.06
C ARG A 90 4.96 16.01 7.23
N GLU A 91 4.43 17.21 7.22
CA GLU A 91 3.43 17.66 8.18
C GLU A 91 2.01 17.66 7.61
N ASP A 92 1.84 17.26 6.36
CA ASP A 92 0.54 17.21 5.69
C ASP A 92 -0.39 16.24 6.42
N TYR A 93 -1.66 16.62 6.54
CA TYR A 93 -2.67 15.76 7.17
C TYR A 93 -2.69 14.37 6.56
N PHE A 94 -2.63 14.28 5.22
CA PHE A 94 -2.69 13.00 4.52
C PHE A 94 -1.58 12.05 4.99
N TYR A 95 -0.32 12.50 4.95
CA TYR A 95 0.79 11.62 5.31
C TYR A 95 0.85 11.36 6.81
N LYS A 96 0.62 12.38 7.61
CA LYS A 96 0.77 12.28 9.06
C LYS A 96 -0.38 11.53 9.72
N ILE A 97 -1.60 11.83 9.31
CA ILE A 97 -2.80 11.28 9.94
C ILE A 97 -3.34 10.06 9.19
N ASP A 98 -3.61 10.21 7.89
CA ASP A 98 -4.26 9.12 7.15
C ASP A 98 -3.35 7.92 6.97
N ILE A 99 -2.06 8.14 6.76
CA ILE A 99 -1.11 7.05 6.50
C ILE A 99 -0.45 6.57 7.79
N LEU A 100 0.26 7.46 8.50
CA LEU A 100 1.08 7.02 9.63
C LEU A 100 0.27 6.74 10.88
N GLN A 101 -0.81 7.47 11.12
CA GLN A 101 -1.60 7.31 12.34
C GLN A 101 -2.79 6.37 12.15
N ASN A 102 -3.58 6.55 11.09
CA ASN A 102 -4.82 5.79 10.88
C ASN A 102 -4.66 4.60 9.93
N GLY A 103 -3.59 4.53 9.15
CA GLY A 103 -3.31 3.40 8.28
C GLY A 103 -3.01 2.14 9.09
N LYS A 104 -3.28 0.99 8.49
CA LYS A 104 -2.95 -0.31 9.10
C LYS A 104 -1.67 -0.84 8.49
N ILE A 105 -0.68 -1.11 9.32
CA ILE A 105 0.58 -1.68 8.86
C ILE A 105 0.35 -3.14 8.55
N TRP A 106 0.43 -3.49 7.27
CA TRP A 106 0.30 -4.87 6.81
C TRP A 106 1.62 -5.62 6.84
N TYR A 107 2.70 -4.91 6.62
CA TYR A 107 4.03 -5.49 6.58
C TYR A 107 5.03 -4.44 7.03
N GLU A 108 5.99 -4.85 7.82
CA GLU A 108 7.08 -4.01 8.27
C GLU A 108 8.32 -4.86 8.34
N GLN A 109 9.36 -4.42 7.63
CA GLN A 109 10.63 -5.09 7.66
C GLN A 109 11.34 -4.75 8.97
N ASN A 110 11.65 -5.78 9.76
CA ASN A 110 12.36 -5.61 11.01
C ASN A 110 13.82 -5.97 10.81
N PHE A 111 14.70 -5.05 11.15
CA PHE A 111 16.12 -5.32 11.26
C PHE A 111 16.42 -5.52 12.73
N SER A 112 16.80 -6.72 13.05
CA SER A 112 17.25 -7.03 14.42
C SER A 112 18.73 -6.77 14.57
#